data_c122e0357f4bffd699592a46ae627ae1
#
_entry.id   c122e0357f4bffd699592a46ae627ae1
#
_cell.length_a   1.000
_cell.length_b   1.000
_cell.length_c   1.000
_cell.angle_alpha   90.00
_cell.angle_beta   90.00
_cell.angle_gamma   90.00
#
_symmetry.space_group_name_H-M   'P 1'
#
loop_
_entity.id
_entity.type
_entity.pdbx_description
1 polymer ?
#
loop_
_entity_poly.entity_id
_entity_poly.type
_entity_poly.pdbx_seq_one_letter_code
_entity_poly.pdbx_strand_id
1 'polypeptide(L)'
;MLCTNQCLTVSVFLHKERVHREIDSVLANGRAPTLEDKQKMPFVEAVLHEVLRFCNIVPLGIFRATSQDAKVNGYTIPKGTMVITNLYSVHFDEKYWNDPGVFSPQRFLDSNGNFVRREAFLPFSLG
;
A
#
# COMPACT_ATOMS: atom_id res chain seq x y z
N MET A 1 -1.04 20.16 -5.05
CA MET A 1 -0.42 18.89 -5.47
C MET A 1 1.09 18.81 -5.23
N LEU A 2 1.81 19.89 -4.94
CA LEU A 2 3.26 19.92 -4.67
C LEU A 2 3.64 19.65 -3.20
N CYS A 3 2.72 19.82 -2.25
CA CYS A 3 2.98 19.61 -0.81
C CYS A 3 3.15 18.12 -0.42
N THR A 4 2.54 17.21 -1.15
CA THR A 4 2.55 15.77 -0.84
C THR A 4 3.94 15.14 -1.06
N ASN A 5 4.67 15.57 -2.08
CA ASN A 5 5.99 15.00 -2.38
C ASN A 5 7.07 15.37 -1.35
N GLN A 6 7.06 16.60 -0.84
CA GLN A 6 8.03 17.02 0.19
C GLN A 6 7.75 16.32 1.54
N CYS A 7 6.48 16.19 1.92
CA CYS A 7 6.10 15.49 3.15
C CYS A 7 6.47 14.00 3.10
N LEU A 8 6.27 13.34 1.96
CA LEU A 8 6.67 11.96 1.75
C LEU A 8 8.19 11.78 1.84
N THR A 9 8.95 12.65 1.19
CA THR A 9 10.42 12.60 1.19
C THR A 9 10.98 12.71 2.61
N VAL A 10 10.48 13.65 3.41
CA VAL A 10 10.89 13.82 4.81
C VAL A 10 10.48 12.60 5.65
N SER A 11 9.26 12.11 5.49
CA SER A 11 8.76 10.97 6.27
C SER A 11 9.51 9.67 5.95
N VAL A 12 9.82 9.40 4.69
CA VAL A 12 10.64 8.25 4.27
C VAL A 12 12.07 8.39 4.81
N PHE A 13 12.62 9.61 4.79
CA PHE A 13 13.96 9.87 5.30
C PHE A 13 14.09 9.57 6.81
N LEU A 14 13.07 9.88 7.61
CA LEU A 14 13.04 9.58 9.05
C LEU A 14 13.10 8.07 9.35
N HIS A 15 12.69 7.22 8.40
CA HIS A 15 12.69 5.76 8.57
C HIS A 15 13.93 5.08 7.98
N LYS A 16 14.75 5.84 7.25
CA LYS A 16 15.92 5.34 6.52
C LYS A 16 16.87 4.53 7.40
N GLU A 17 17.22 5.04 8.56
CA GLU A 17 18.19 4.35 9.44
C GLU A 17 17.67 3.02 9.98
N ARG A 18 16.37 2.92 10.26
CA ARG A 18 15.76 1.67 10.70
C ARG A 18 15.71 0.65 9.56
N VAL A 19 15.37 1.10 8.35
CA VAL A 19 15.40 0.28 7.14
C VAL A 19 16.81 -0.25 6.88
N HIS A 20 17.84 0.61 6.91
CA HIS A 20 19.23 0.19 6.72
C HIS A 20 19.66 -0.82 7.74
N ARG A 21 19.40 -0.57 9.04
CA ARG A 21 19.76 -1.52 10.12
C ARG A 21 19.12 -2.89 9.92
N GLU A 22 17.86 -2.96 9.50
CA GLU A 22 17.17 -4.22 9.24
C GLU A 22 17.79 -4.94 8.04
N ILE A 23 18.05 -4.22 6.94
CA ILE A 23 18.71 -4.77 5.75
C ILE A 23 20.09 -5.29 6.09
N ASP A 24 20.92 -4.50 6.77
CA ASP A 24 22.29 -4.89 7.13
C ASP A 24 22.32 -6.10 8.06
N SER A 25 21.35 -6.22 8.97
CA SER A 25 21.24 -7.39 9.86
C SER A 25 20.92 -8.69 9.14
N VAL A 26 20.16 -8.62 8.04
CA VAL A 26 19.74 -9.81 7.27
C VAL A 26 20.72 -10.12 6.14
N LEU A 27 21.28 -9.09 5.50
CA LEU A 27 22.19 -9.20 4.36
C LEU A 27 23.67 -9.04 4.77
N ALA A 28 24.03 -9.52 5.96
CA ALA A 28 25.42 -9.55 6.41
C ALA A 28 26.31 -10.11 5.27
N ASN A 29 27.42 -9.41 4.97
CA ASN A 29 28.38 -9.70 3.89
C ASN A 29 28.04 -9.15 2.48
N GLY A 30 27.06 -8.25 2.35
CA GLY A 30 26.82 -7.57 1.06
C GLY A 30 26.29 -8.45 -0.07
N ARG A 31 25.71 -9.60 0.25
CA ARG A 31 25.07 -10.46 -0.74
C ARG A 31 23.78 -9.84 -1.28
N ALA A 32 23.37 -10.23 -2.48
CA ALA A 32 22.08 -9.83 -3.03
C ALA A 32 20.91 -10.41 -2.21
N PRO A 33 19.82 -9.65 -2.01
CA PRO A 33 18.61 -10.12 -1.32
C PRO A 33 17.89 -11.20 -2.12
N THR A 34 17.26 -12.15 -1.42
CA THR A 34 16.39 -13.17 -1.99
C THR A 34 14.96 -12.98 -1.52
N LEU A 35 13.99 -13.67 -2.15
CA LEU A 35 12.59 -13.62 -1.70
C LEU A 35 12.39 -14.17 -0.28
N GLU A 36 13.23 -15.10 0.16
CA GLU A 36 13.18 -15.65 1.50
C GLU A 36 13.58 -14.62 2.57
N ASP A 37 14.45 -13.68 2.23
CA ASP A 37 14.87 -12.63 3.14
C ASP A 37 13.75 -11.64 3.46
N LYS A 38 12.75 -11.51 2.59
CA LYS A 38 11.58 -10.66 2.80
C LYS A 38 10.89 -10.95 4.14
N GLN A 39 10.77 -12.23 4.50
CA GLN A 39 10.14 -12.63 5.77
C GLN A 39 10.94 -12.22 7.01
N LYS A 40 12.24 -11.94 6.84
CA LYS A 40 13.14 -11.52 7.91
C LYS A 40 13.25 -9.99 8.02
N MET A 41 12.57 -9.26 7.13
CA MET A 41 12.61 -7.80 7.06
C MET A 41 11.20 -7.18 7.18
N PRO A 42 10.49 -7.40 8.29
CA PRO A 42 9.10 -6.96 8.46
C PRO A 42 8.95 -5.44 8.41
N PHE A 43 9.92 -4.66 8.88
CA PHE A 43 9.84 -3.22 8.82
C PHE A 43 10.06 -2.67 7.41
N VAL A 44 11.00 -3.24 6.66
CA VAL A 44 11.20 -2.91 5.24
C VAL A 44 9.92 -3.19 4.45
N GLU A 45 9.28 -4.35 4.69
CA GLU A 45 8.01 -4.70 4.06
C GLU A 45 6.90 -3.71 4.43
N ALA A 46 6.81 -3.32 5.70
CA ALA A 46 5.86 -2.32 6.17
C ALA A 46 6.06 -0.94 5.51
N VAL A 47 7.31 -0.51 5.35
CA VAL A 47 7.64 0.75 4.65
C VAL A 47 7.21 0.68 3.18
N LEU A 48 7.50 -0.41 2.47
CA LEU A 48 7.10 -0.58 1.07
C LEU A 48 5.58 -0.54 0.90
N HIS A 49 4.82 -1.20 1.80
CA HIS A 49 3.36 -1.19 1.78
C HIS A 49 2.82 0.22 2.06
N GLU A 50 3.38 0.94 3.03
CA GLU A 50 2.95 2.30 3.33
C GLU A 50 3.28 3.29 2.20
N VAL A 51 4.42 3.12 1.52
CA VAL A 51 4.74 3.92 0.32
C VAL A 51 3.69 3.70 -0.76
N LEU A 52 3.34 2.44 -1.06
CA LEU A 52 2.33 2.12 -2.09
C LEU A 52 0.94 2.65 -1.72
N ARG A 53 0.54 2.55 -0.43
CA ARG A 53 -0.72 3.11 0.06
C ARG A 53 -0.76 4.63 -0.09
N PHE A 54 0.28 5.30 0.43
CA PHE A 54 0.33 6.75 0.55
C PHE A 54 0.52 7.45 -0.81
N CYS A 55 1.42 6.92 -1.66
CA CYS A 55 1.63 7.45 -3.01
C CYS A 55 0.45 7.17 -3.94
N ASN A 56 -0.27 6.06 -3.69
CA ASN A 56 -1.43 5.64 -4.45
C ASN A 56 -1.25 5.85 -5.97
N ILE A 57 -0.28 5.15 -6.54
CA ILE A 57 0.24 5.34 -7.91
C ILE A 57 -0.86 5.20 -8.96
N VAL A 58 -1.86 4.34 -8.70
CA VAL A 58 -3.00 4.09 -9.60
C VAL A 58 -4.32 4.41 -8.87
N PRO A 59 -4.63 5.69 -8.61
CA PRO A 59 -5.73 6.08 -7.72
C PRO A 59 -7.11 5.65 -8.20
N LEU A 60 -7.30 5.52 -9.51
CA LEU A 60 -8.56 5.11 -10.14
C LEU A 60 -8.51 3.68 -10.69
N GLY A 61 -7.47 2.92 -10.36
CA GLY A 61 -7.29 1.58 -10.89
C GLY A 61 -7.11 1.54 -12.40
N ILE A 62 -7.21 0.33 -12.96
CA ILE A 62 -7.28 0.13 -14.43
C ILE A 62 -8.75 0.12 -14.82
N PHE A 63 -9.11 0.89 -15.83
CA PHE A 63 -10.48 0.95 -16.33
C PHE A 63 -10.90 -0.41 -16.86
N ARG A 64 -12.08 -0.85 -16.46
CA ARG A 64 -12.69 -2.11 -16.89
C ARG A 64 -14.03 -1.83 -17.55
N ALA A 65 -14.54 -2.77 -18.33
CA ALA A 65 -15.90 -2.71 -18.86
C ALA A 65 -16.64 -4.01 -18.50
N THR A 66 -17.95 -3.89 -18.28
CA THR A 66 -18.80 -5.06 -18.03
C THR A 66 -18.89 -5.92 -19.30
N SER A 67 -18.60 -7.22 -19.18
CA SER A 67 -18.69 -8.18 -20.28
C SER A 67 -20.14 -8.61 -20.58
N GLN A 68 -21.03 -8.41 -19.62
CA GLN A 68 -22.46 -8.70 -19.68
C GLN A 68 -23.20 -7.77 -18.71
N ASP A 69 -24.55 -7.76 -18.75
CA ASP A 69 -25.33 -7.06 -17.75
C ASP A 69 -25.04 -7.61 -16.36
N ALA A 70 -24.80 -6.73 -15.42
CA ALA A 70 -24.47 -7.08 -14.03
C ALA A 70 -25.42 -6.37 -13.05
N LYS A 71 -25.64 -6.98 -11.89
CA LYS A 71 -26.37 -6.35 -10.78
C LYS A 71 -25.44 -6.09 -9.61
N VAL A 72 -25.40 -4.84 -9.15
CA VAL A 72 -24.60 -4.43 -7.98
C VAL A 72 -25.51 -3.62 -7.06
N ASN A 73 -25.70 -4.09 -5.83
CA ASN A 73 -26.54 -3.42 -4.82
C ASN A 73 -27.94 -3.00 -5.32
N GLY A 74 -28.58 -3.84 -6.16
CA GLY A 74 -29.90 -3.58 -6.72
C GLY A 74 -29.91 -2.75 -8.01
N TYR A 75 -28.78 -2.16 -8.42
CA TYR A 75 -28.65 -1.43 -9.69
C TYR A 75 -28.27 -2.38 -10.82
N THR A 76 -28.91 -2.21 -11.98
CA THR A 76 -28.52 -2.91 -13.21
C THR A 76 -27.48 -2.09 -13.95
N ILE A 77 -26.33 -2.69 -14.21
CA ILE A 77 -25.22 -2.11 -14.97
C ILE A 77 -25.19 -2.81 -16.32
N PRO A 78 -25.52 -2.10 -17.42
CA PRO A 78 -25.55 -2.69 -18.76
C PRO A 78 -24.16 -3.18 -19.22
N LYS A 79 -24.15 -4.16 -20.12
CA LYS A 79 -22.96 -4.61 -20.84
C LYS A 79 -22.25 -3.42 -21.50
N GLY A 80 -20.92 -3.41 -21.45
CA GLY A 80 -20.08 -2.37 -22.04
C GLY A 80 -19.95 -1.11 -21.19
N THR A 81 -20.58 -1.07 -20.00
CA THR A 81 -20.43 0.07 -19.08
C THR A 81 -18.99 0.12 -18.55
N MET A 82 -18.36 1.29 -18.67
CA MET A 82 -17.04 1.52 -18.07
C MET A 82 -17.14 1.56 -16.55
N VAL A 83 -16.31 0.77 -15.89
CA VAL A 83 -16.21 0.69 -14.42
C VAL A 83 -14.84 1.24 -13.97
N ILE A 84 -14.90 2.24 -13.10
CA ILE A 84 -13.72 2.90 -12.53
C ILE A 84 -13.74 2.66 -11.02
N THR A 85 -12.73 1.97 -10.49
CA THR A 85 -12.58 1.73 -9.06
C THR A 85 -11.80 2.87 -8.41
N ASN A 86 -12.40 3.54 -7.42
CA ASN A 86 -11.73 4.61 -6.69
C ASN A 86 -10.87 4.02 -5.56
N LEU A 87 -9.66 3.56 -5.89
CA LEU A 87 -8.70 3.00 -4.92
C LEU A 87 -8.19 4.06 -3.95
N TYR A 88 -8.14 5.33 -4.38
CA TYR A 88 -7.74 6.43 -3.51
C TYR A 88 -8.65 6.53 -2.28
N SER A 89 -9.97 6.45 -2.49
CA SER A 89 -10.92 6.57 -1.37
C SER A 89 -10.69 5.47 -0.33
N VAL A 90 -10.39 4.24 -0.75
CA VAL A 90 -10.13 3.12 0.17
C VAL A 90 -8.83 3.33 0.95
N HIS A 91 -7.78 3.85 0.32
CA HIS A 91 -6.48 4.08 0.96
C HIS A 91 -6.46 5.28 1.92
N PHE A 92 -7.44 6.18 1.82
CA PHE A 92 -7.55 7.37 2.66
C PHE A 92 -8.83 7.40 3.50
N ASP A 93 -9.57 6.29 3.59
CA ASP A 93 -10.77 6.18 4.41
C ASP A 93 -10.39 5.96 5.89
N GLU A 94 -10.80 6.88 6.75
CA GLU A 94 -10.57 6.84 8.21
C GLU A 94 -11.20 5.61 8.89
N LYS A 95 -12.19 4.99 8.25
CA LYS A 95 -12.79 3.75 8.73
C LYS A 95 -11.78 2.59 8.77
N TYR A 96 -10.83 2.56 7.86
CA TYR A 96 -9.84 1.48 7.73
C TYR A 96 -8.43 1.90 8.18
N TRP A 97 -8.14 3.21 8.13
CA TRP A 97 -6.81 3.74 8.38
C TRP A 97 -6.87 4.86 9.41
N ASN A 98 -6.22 4.66 10.54
CA ASN A 98 -6.05 5.75 11.51
C ASN A 98 -5.11 6.81 10.94
N ASP A 99 -5.53 8.08 10.95
CA ASP A 99 -4.78 9.20 10.38
C ASP A 99 -4.23 8.91 8.96
N PRO A 100 -5.10 8.66 7.96
CA PRO A 100 -4.66 8.18 6.65
C PRO A 100 -3.75 9.16 5.91
N GLY A 101 -3.79 10.44 6.24
CA GLY A 101 -2.92 11.50 5.72
C GLY A 101 -1.50 11.51 6.30
N VAL A 102 -1.22 10.68 7.31
CA VAL A 102 0.10 10.55 7.92
C VAL A 102 0.80 9.31 7.40
N PHE A 103 2.05 9.45 6.96
CA PHE A 103 2.89 8.32 6.58
C PHE A 103 3.34 7.56 7.83
N SER A 104 2.87 6.34 8.02
CA SER A 104 3.15 5.53 9.21
C SER A 104 3.27 4.04 8.88
N PRO A 105 4.48 3.52 8.64
CA PRO A 105 4.70 2.09 8.39
C PRO A 105 4.23 1.18 9.53
N GLN A 106 4.16 1.71 10.76
CA GLN A 106 3.72 0.96 11.95
C GLN A 106 2.32 0.38 11.79
N ARG A 107 1.46 0.95 10.93
CA ARG A 107 0.13 0.40 10.64
C ARG A 107 0.13 -0.99 10.02
N PHE A 108 1.27 -1.39 9.44
CA PHE A 108 1.50 -2.72 8.87
C PHE A 108 2.31 -3.64 9.80
N LEU A 109 2.48 -3.27 11.05
CA LEU A 109 3.16 -4.10 12.06
C LEU A 109 2.19 -4.45 13.19
N ASP A 110 2.39 -5.63 13.78
CA ASP A 110 1.74 -6.03 15.03
C ASP A 110 2.52 -5.51 16.27
N SER A 111 2.02 -5.82 17.46
CA SER A 111 2.68 -5.46 18.72
C SER A 111 4.05 -6.11 18.91
N ASN A 112 4.34 -7.18 18.20
CA ASN A 112 5.62 -7.91 18.25
C ASN A 112 6.60 -7.43 17.16
N GLY A 113 6.15 -6.49 16.30
CA GLY A 113 6.95 -5.97 15.18
C GLY A 113 6.92 -6.83 13.92
N ASN A 114 6.05 -7.85 13.85
CA ASN A 114 5.88 -8.65 12.64
C ASN A 114 4.99 -7.94 11.63
N PHE A 115 5.23 -8.20 10.35
CA PHE A 115 4.40 -7.64 9.29
C PHE A 115 2.98 -8.24 9.29
N VAL A 116 1.97 -7.36 9.19
CA VAL A 116 0.55 -7.73 9.09
C VAL A 116 -0.07 -7.10 7.85
N ARG A 117 -0.62 -7.94 6.98
CA ARG A 117 -1.37 -7.48 5.81
C ARG A 117 -2.71 -6.87 6.24
N ARG A 118 -3.08 -5.73 5.65
CA ARG A 118 -4.37 -5.07 5.85
C ARG A 118 -5.29 -5.34 4.68
N GLU A 119 -6.55 -5.70 4.95
CA GLU A 119 -7.55 -6.00 3.90
C GLU A 119 -7.84 -4.78 3.01
N ALA A 120 -7.85 -3.58 3.59
CA ALA A 120 -8.04 -2.34 2.84
C ALA A 120 -6.82 -1.91 2.02
N PHE A 121 -5.71 -2.67 2.03
CA PHE A 121 -4.54 -2.40 1.22
C PHE A 121 -4.71 -3.00 -0.18
N LEU A 122 -5.11 -2.16 -1.12
CA LEU A 122 -5.47 -2.53 -2.48
C LEU A 122 -4.70 -1.68 -3.52
N PRO A 123 -3.35 -1.70 -3.53
CA PRO A 123 -2.53 -0.80 -4.35
C PRO A 123 -2.76 -0.97 -5.86
N PHE A 124 -3.23 -2.16 -6.27
CA PHE A 124 -3.49 -2.51 -7.67
C PHE A 124 -4.90 -3.12 -7.88
N SER A 125 -5.84 -2.88 -6.95
CA SER A 125 -7.17 -3.50 -6.93
C SER A 125 -7.14 -4.99 -6.54
N LEU A 126 -8.32 -5.58 -6.51
CA LEU A 126 -8.49 -7.05 -6.47
C LEU A 126 -8.28 -7.54 -7.90
N GLY A 127 -7.27 -8.38 -8.11
CA GLY A 127 -6.88 -8.92 -9.41
C GLY A 127 -7.98 -9.74 -10.10
#